data_bda9d07ef8ff50bab85a6787a08a273e
#
_entry.id   bda9d07ef8ff50bab85a6787a08a273e
#
_cell.length_a   1.000
_cell.length_b   1.000
_cell.length_c   1.000
_cell.angle_alpha   90.00
_cell.angle_beta   90.00
_cell.angle_gamma   90.00
#
_symmetry.space_group_name_H-M   'P 1'
#
loop_
_entity.id
_entity.type
_entity.pdbx_description
1 polymer ?
#
loop_
_entity_poly.entity_id
_entity_poly.type
_entity_poly.pdbx_seq_one_letter_code
_entity_poly.pdbx_strand_id
1 'polypeptide(L)'
;MGAQRSVTANATTSAEVGTVSYTISNPDIRIFSANDWHNEWRNNGLWGNSDGLTKNVKTVYDPCPEGYCVPDQNCYQGFTFTSKTECDNNYGHLFVIDGSQTSYFPTGGYLDKGANKIAYQEYRGYQWTSNPGTTGAYYFYYNNANLNFTGLDRASAASVRCVKIE
;
A
#
# COMPACT_ATOMS: atom_id res chain seq x y z
N MET A 1 -6.04 -5.67 -0.10
CA MET A 1 -5.38 -6.88 -0.65
C MET A 1 -4.99 -6.59 -2.08
N GLY A 2 -3.71 -6.75 -2.41
CA GLY A 2 -3.25 -6.69 -3.80
C GLY A 2 -3.72 -7.95 -4.54
N ALA A 3 -4.35 -7.78 -5.69
CA ALA A 3 -4.67 -8.93 -6.54
C ALA A 3 -3.35 -9.61 -6.96
N GLN A 4 -3.20 -10.87 -6.67
CA GLN A 4 -2.07 -11.69 -7.16
C GLN A 4 -2.24 -12.06 -8.65
N ARG A 5 -3.35 -11.64 -9.25
CA ARG A 5 -3.70 -11.86 -10.65
C ARG A 5 -4.00 -10.53 -11.33
N SER A 6 -3.97 -10.53 -12.64
CA SER A 6 -4.45 -9.38 -13.42
C SER A 6 -5.92 -9.12 -13.10
N VAL A 7 -6.26 -7.86 -12.90
CA VAL A 7 -7.66 -7.46 -12.71
C VAL A 7 -8.40 -7.68 -14.02
N THR A 8 -9.42 -8.52 -14.01
CA THR A 8 -10.22 -8.87 -15.19
C THR A 8 -11.52 -8.09 -15.28
N ALA A 9 -12.03 -7.60 -14.15
CA ALA A 9 -13.25 -6.82 -14.08
C ALA A 9 -13.27 -5.90 -12.86
N ASN A 10 -14.25 -5.00 -12.85
CA ASN A 10 -14.52 -4.09 -11.73
C ASN A 10 -15.94 -4.32 -11.22
N ALA A 11 -16.10 -4.23 -9.91
CA ALA A 11 -17.42 -4.24 -9.25
C ALA A 11 -17.59 -2.99 -8.40
N THR A 12 -18.81 -2.53 -8.23
CA THR A 12 -19.12 -1.40 -7.33
C THR A 12 -19.43 -1.93 -5.94
N THR A 13 -18.95 -1.25 -4.90
CA THR A 13 -19.20 -1.61 -3.51
C THR A 13 -20.71 -1.71 -3.23
N SER A 14 -21.11 -2.83 -2.63
CA SER A 14 -22.45 -3.12 -2.14
C SER A 14 -22.36 -3.91 -0.84
N ALA A 15 -23.50 -4.25 -0.23
CA ALA A 15 -23.53 -5.07 0.96
C ALA A 15 -22.85 -6.45 0.79
N GLU A 16 -22.88 -7.00 -0.41
CA GLU A 16 -22.24 -8.29 -0.74
C GLU A 16 -20.80 -8.08 -1.26
N VAL A 17 -20.64 -7.22 -2.26
CA VAL A 17 -19.37 -7.00 -2.98
C VAL A 17 -18.29 -6.42 -2.07
N GLY A 18 -18.62 -5.56 -1.13
CA GLY A 18 -17.69 -4.94 -0.19
C GLY A 18 -17.30 -5.81 1.00
N THR A 19 -17.31 -7.13 0.90
CA THR A 19 -16.95 -8.03 2.00
C THR A 19 -15.60 -8.71 1.76
N VAL A 20 -14.92 -9.09 2.85
CA VAL A 20 -13.68 -9.89 2.77
C VAL A 20 -13.93 -11.22 2.07
N SER A 21 -15.06 -11.86 2.37
CA SER A 21 -15.45 -13.14 1.73
C SER A 21 -15.57 -12.99 0.21
N TYR A 22 -16.18 -11.91 -0.26
CA TYR A 22 -16.28 -11.62 -1.69
C TYR A 22 -14.89 -11.46 -2.34
N THR A 23 -13.97 -10.70 -1.71
CA THR A 23 -12.62 -10.49 -2.28
C THR A 23 -11.78 -11.77 -2.31
N ILE A 24 -11.98 -12.68 -1.36
CA ILE A 24 -11.32 -13.99 -1.37
C ILE A 24 -11.85 -14.86 -2.51
N SER A 25 -13.15 -14.86 -2.73
CA SER A 25 -13.80 -15.65 -3.79
C SER A 25 -13.60 -15.07 -5.19
N ASN A 26 -13.29 -13.78 -5.29
CA ASN A 26 -13.12 -13.03 -6.54
C ASN A 26 -11.80 -12.25 -6.55
N PRO A 27 -10.63 -12.90 -6.52
CA PRO A 27 -9.33 -12.24 -6.35
C PRO A 27 -8.89 -11.40 -7.55
N ASP A 28 -9.53 -11.58 -8.70
CA ASP A 28 -9.30 -10.85 -9.94
C ASP A 28 -10.29 -9.69 -10.18
N ILE A 29 -11.23 -9.49 -9.25
CA ILE A 29 -12.18 -8.39 -9.29
C ILE A 29 -11.68 -7.23 -8.43
N ARG A 30 -11.59 -6.05 -9.02
CA ARG A 30 -11.35 -4.81 -8.28
C ARG A 30 -12.66 -4.20 -7.84
N ILE A 31 -12.75 -3.80 -6.58
CA ILE A 31 -13.93 -3.13 -6.04
C ILE A 31 -13.75 -1.61 -6.18
N PHE A 32 -14.63 -0.98 -6.95
CA PHE A 32 -14.74 0.46 -7.05
C PHE A 32 -15.60 1.02 -5.93
N SER A 33 -15.08 2.04 -5.26
CA SER A 33 -15.78 2.76 -4.22
C SER A 33 -15.35 4.22 -4.17
N ALA A 34 -16.19 5.05 -3.61
CA ALA A 34 -15.85 6.46 -3.41
C ALA A 34 -14.66 6.65 -2.46
N ASN A 35 -14.52 5.82 -1.41
CA ASN A 35 -13.48 5.98 -0.40
C ASN A 35 -12.91 4.64 0.08
N ASP A 36 -13.77 3.71 0.52
CA ASP A 36 -13.39 2.42 1.06
C ASP A 36 -14.03 1.29 0.25
N TRP A 37 -13.27 0.26 -0.06
CA TRP A 37 -13.79 -0.93 -0.74
C TRP A 37 -14.66 -1.81 0.18
N HIS A 38 -14.45 -1.71 1.52
CA HIS A 38 -15.16 -2.49 2.52
C HIS A 38 -16.52 -1.87 2.83
N ASN A 39 -17.57 -2.67 2.84
CA ASN A 39 -18.95 -2.19 3.04
C ASN A 39 -19.23 -1.69 4.46
N GLU A 40 -18.53 -2.23 5.47
CA GLU A 40 -18.64 -1.80 6.87
C GLU A 40 -17.73 -0.61 7.21
N TRP A 41 -17.18 0.00 6.21
CA TRP A 41 -16.26 1.12 6.29
C TRP A 41 -15.21 1.04 7.40
N ARG A 42 -13.96 1.12 7.00
CA ARG A 42 -12.80 1.17 7.90
C ARG A 42 -12.56 -0.08 8.75
N ASN A 43 -12.57 -1.25 8.14
CA ASN A 43 -12.01 -2.40 8.83
C ASN A 43 -10.49 -2.23 8.98
N ASN A 44 -10.06 -1.67 10.12
CA ASN A 44 -8.66 -1.35 10.40
C ASN A 44 -7.83 -2.58 10.73
N GLY A 45 -8.44 -3.67 11.17
CA GLY A 45 -7.75 -4.86 11.66
C GLY A 45 -7.25 -5.82 10.58
N LEU A 46 -7.57 -5.62 9.30
CA LEU A 46 -7.24 -6.60 8.25
C LEU A 46 -5.74 -6.90 8.13
N TRP A 47 -4.87 -5.93 8.35
CA TRP A 47 -3.42 -6.12 8.31
C TRP A 47 -2.76 -6.06 9.70
N GLY A 48 -3.55 -6.20 10.77
CA GLY A 48 -3.06 -6.38 12.13
C GLY A 48 -2.70 -5.10 12.89
N ASN A 49 -3.03 -3.93 12.38
CA ASN A 49 -2.76 -2.63 13.03
C ASN A 49 -4.06 -1.84 13.18
N SER A 50 -4.92 -2.27 14.09
CA SER A 50 -6.28 -1.71 14.22
C SER A 50 -6.32 -0.32 14.88
N ASP A 51 -5.37 -0.02 15.74
CA ASP A 51 -5.31 1.23 16.52
C ASP A 51 -4.31 2.27 15.96
N GLY A 52 -3.51 1.87 14.97
CA GLY A 52 -2.49 2.73 14.35
C GLY A 52 -1.23 2.95 15.18
N LEU A 53 -1.15 2.38 16.36
CA LEU A 53 -0.09 2.61 17.34
C LEU A 53 0.70 1.33 17.64
N THR A 54 0.04 0.19 17.62
CA THR A 54 0.62 -1.09 18.02
C THR A 54 1.46 -1.67 16.88
N LYS A 55 2.57 -2.30 17.23
CA LYS A 55 3.38 -3.08 16.29
C LYS A 55 2.49 -4.05 15.52
N ASN A 56 2.70 -4.10 14.23
CA ASN A 56 1.88 -4.88 13.32
C ASN A 56 1.90 -6.38 13.66
N VAL A 57 0.74 -6.92 13.99
CA VAL A 57 0.55 -8.36 14.20
C VAL A 57 -0.02 -8.94 12.91
N LYS A 58 0.74 -9.79 12.24
CA LYS A 58 0.30 -10.44 11.01
C LYS A 58 -1.03 -11.18 11.19
N THR A 59 -1.98 -10.88 10.32
CA THR A 59 -3.27 -11.61 10.22
C THR A 59 -3.27 -12.52 9.01
N VAL A 60 -4.28 -13.37 8.90
CA VAL A 60 -4.49 -14.21 7.71
C VAL A 60 -4.82 -13.41 6.44
N TYR A 61 -5.19 -12.14 6.59
CA TYR A 61 -5.51 -11.23 5.48
C TYR A 61 -4.32 -10.36 5.04
N ASP A 62 -3.22 -10.40 5.79
CA ASP A 62 -1.99 -9.72 5.40
C ASP A 62 -1.40 -10.38 4.15
N PRO A 63 -1.17 -9.63 3.05
CA PRO A 63 -0.77 -10.19 1.75
C PRO A 63 0.68 -10.68 1.72
N CYS A 64 1.47 -10.42 2.75
CA CYS A 64 2.88 -10.82 2.80
C CYS A 64 3.03 -12.33 3.09
N PRO A 65 4.10 -12.96 2.63
CA PRO A 65 4.35 -14.38 2.91
C PRO A 65 4.59 -14.63 4.41
N GLU A 66 4.59 -15.89 4.80
CA GLU A 66 4.93 -16.31 6.17
C GLU A 66 6.28 -15.73 6.60
N GLY A 67 6.39 -15.29 7.85
CA GLY A 67 7.58 -14.61 8.39
C GLY A 67 7.73 -13.15 7.97
N TYR A 68 6.80 -12.61 7.16
CA TYR A 68 6.78 -11.20 6.73
C TYR A 68 5.41 -10.59 6.94
N CYS A 69 5.35 -9.26 7.09
CA CYS A 69 4.10 -8.52 7.21
C CYS A 69 4.14 -7.19 6.43
N VAL A 70 2.97 -6.60 6.22
CA VAL A 70 2.88 -5.22 5.75
C VAL A 70 3.50 -4.30 6.79
N PRO A 71 4.47 -3.44 6.46
CA PRO A 71 5.15 -2.59 7.42
C PRO A 71 4.23 -1.54 8.02
N ASP A 72 4.49 -1.14 9.25
CA ASP A 72 3.96 0.11 9.77
C ASP A 72 4.85 1.31 9.34
N GLN A 73 4.42 2.53 9.66
CA GLN A 73 5.16 3.74 9.30
C GLN A 73 6.56 3.79 9.90
N ASN A 74 6.76 3.17 11.08
CA ASN A 74 8.04 3.21 11.77
C ASN A 74 9.13 2.47 11.00
N CYS A 75 8.76 1.48 10.19
CA CYS A 75 9.70 0.74 9.34
C CYS A 75 10.40 1.62 8.30
N TYR A 76 9.87 2.80 8.00
CA TYR A 76 10.43 3.76 7.05
C TYR A 76 11.07 4.98 7.73
N GLN A 77 11.06 5.04 9.06
CA GLN A 77 11.74 6.10 9.80
C GLN A 77 13.25 6.04 9.57
N GLY A 78 13.84 7.19 9.33
CA GLY A 78 15.27 7.27 9.04
C GLY A 78 15.65 7.02 7.58
N PHE A 79 14.71 6.66 6.72
CA PHE A 79 15.00 6.57 5.29
C PHE A 79 15.40 7.93 4.72
N THR A 80 16.50 7.96 4.01
CA THR A 80 17.00 9.15 3.33
C THR A 80 17.34 8.83 1.89
N PHE A 81 17.21 9.80 1.01
CA PHE A 81 17.69 9.65 -0.36
C PHE A 81 19.22 9.53 -0.40
N THR A 82 19.75 8.61 -1.18
CA THR A 82 21.19 8.57 -1.52
C THR A 82 21.56 9.74 -2.42
N SER A 83 20.65 10.10 -3.32
CA SER A 83 20.68 11.32 -4.12
C SER A 83 19.23 11.74 -4.43
N LYS A 84 19.02 13.01 -4.74
CA LYS A 84 17.72 13.50 -5.20
C LYS A 84 17.48 13.24 -6.69
N THR A 85 18.41 12.59 -7.36
CA THR A 85 18.28 12.19 -8.76
C THR A 85 17.71 10.77 -8.85
N GLU A 86 16.88 10.53 -9.83
CA GLU A 86 16.38 9.21 -10.16
C GLU A 86 17.57 8.27 -10.46
N CYS A 87 17.49 7.06 -9.96
CA CYS A 87 18.52 6.08 -10.24
C CYS A 87 18.46 5.64 -11.71
N ASP A 88 19.45 6.07 -12.49
CA ASP A 88 19.84 5.50 -13.78
C ASP A 88 18.70 5.16 -14.76
N ASN A 89 17.83 6.09 -15.08
CA ASN A 89 16.67 5.87 -15.98
C ASN A 89 15.69 4.77 -15.51
N ASN A 90 15.78 4.32 -14.27
CA ASN A 90 15.00 3.20 -13.74
C ASN A 90 13.84 3.63 -12.87
N TYR A 91 13.21 4.75 -13.15
CA TYR A 91 11.93 5.13 -12.53
C TYR A 91 11.79 4.70 -11.06
N GLY A 92 12.70 5.16 -10.19
CA GLY A 92 12.69 4.84 -8.77
C GLY A 92 13.78 5.56 -7.99
N HIS A 93 13.84 5.30 -6.69
CA HIS A 93 14.81 5.91 -5.79
C HIS A 93 15.59 4.87 -5.01
N LEU A 94 16.85 5.14 -4.81
CA LEU A 94 17.70 4.39 -3.90
C LEU A 94 17.71 5.10 -2.55
N PHE A 95 17.16 4.46 -1.52
CA PHE A 95 17.16 4.97 -0.17
C PHE A 95 18.27 4.36 0.67
N VAL A 96 18.89 5.14 1.52
CA VAL A 96 19.63 4.63 2.66
C VAL A 96 18.59 4.18 3.70
N ILE A 97 18.65 2.91 4.07
CA ILE A 97 17.69 2.27 4.98
C ILE A 97 18.27 2.02 6.37
N ASP A 98 19.57 1.76 6.44
CA ASP A 98 20.30 1.56 7.70
C ASP A 98 21.80 1.83 7.48
N GLY A 99 22.31 2.90 8.07
CA GLY A 99 23.71 3.28 7.96
C GLY A 99 24.18 3.45 6.52
N SER A 100 24.84 2.45 5.95
CA SER A 100 25.29 2.43 4.55
C SER A 100 24.48 1.51 3.65
N GLN A 101 23.52 0.77 4.21
CA GLN A 101 22.70 -0.13 3.43
C GLN A 101 21.66 0.65 2.62
N THR A 102 21.51 0.25 1.37
CA THR A 102 20.58 0.90 0.46
C THR A 102 19.55 -0.08 -0.08
N SER A 103 18.39 0.43 -0.43
CA SER A 103 17.33 -0.34 -1.08
C SER A 103 16.63 0.50 -2.14
N TYR A 104 16.38 -0.13 -3.29
CA TYR A 104 15.69 0.49 -4.41
C TYR A 104 14.17 0.40 -4.25
N PHE A 105 13.48 1.51 -4.52
CA PHE A 105 12.04 1.65 -4.47
C PHE A 105 11.53 2.24 -5.78
N PRO A 106 10.73 1.50 -6.57
CA PRO A 106 10.25 1.96 -7.86
C PRO A 106 9.15 3.03 -7.73
N THR A 107 9.12 3.98 -8.65
CA THR A 107 8.06 4.97 -8.79
C THR A 107 6.90 4.41 -9.63
N GLY A 108 6.28 3.33 -9.16
CA GLY A 108 5.22 2.63 -9.87
C GLY A 108 3.86 3.34 -9.92
N GLY A 109 3.74 4.51 -9.26
CA GLY A 109 2.45 5.20 -9.14
C GLY A 109 1.45 4.46 -8.25
N TYR A 110 0.17 4.77 -8.43
CA TYR A 110 -0.94 4.07 -7.78
C TYR A 110 -2.15 4.01 -8.70
N LEU A 111 -3.04 3.07 -8.48
CA LEU A 111 -4.31 2.97 -9.17
C LEU A 111 -5.39 3.69 -8.37
N ASP A 112 -5.88 4.81 -8.89
CA ASP A 112 -6.90 5.62 -8.22
C ASP A 112 -8.22 4.84 -8.03
N LYS A 113 -8.94 5.14 -6.95
CA LYS A 113 -10.19 4.48 -6.53
C LYS A 113 -11.28 4.43 -7.62
N GLY A 114 -11.32 5.40 -8.50
CA GLY A 114 -12.31 5.52 -9.58
C GLY A 114 -11.74 5.43 -10.98
N ALA A 115 -10.44 5.15 -11.14
CA ALA A 115 -9.78 5.13 -12.44
C ALA A 115 -9.32 3.73 -12.87
N ASN A 116 -9.27 3.52 -14.18
CA ASN A 116 -8.75 2.29 -14.80
C ASN A 116 -7.29 2.43 -15.26
N LYS A 117 -6.60 3.46 -14.82
CA LYS A 117 -5.21 3.72 -15.18
C LYS A 117 -4.39 4.07 -13.96
N ILE A 118 -3.11 3.74 -14.02
CA ILE A 118 -2.14 4.11 -13.00
C ILE A 118 -1.87 5.61 -13.08
N ALA A 119 -2.02 6.30 -11.95
CA ALA A 119 -1.66 7.70 -11.80
C ALA A 119 -0.20 7.82 -11.35
N TYR A 120 0.50 8.84 -11.83
CA TYR A 120 1.87 9.18 -11.44
C TYR A 120 2.91 8.07 -11.60
N GLN A 121 2.68 7.12 -12.50
CA GLN A 121 3.68 6.14 -12.91
C GLN A 121 4.95 6.87 -13.38
N GLU A 122 6.13 6.33 -13.01
CA GLU A 122 7.45 6.89 -13.32
C GLU A 122 7.84 8.16 -12.52
N TYR A 123 6.89 8.79 -11.82
CA TYR A 123 7.14 10.05 -11.10
C TYR A 123 7.06 9.92 -9.59
N ARG A 124 6.26 8.98 -9.06
CA ARG A 124 5.98 8.86 -7.64
C ARG A 124 5.88 7.41 -7.20
N GLY A 125 6.43 7.13 -6.03
CA GLY A 125 6.27 5.86 -5.36
C GLY A 125 5.23 5.91 -4.25
N TYR A 126 4.48 4.83 -4.11
CA TYR A 126 3.41 4.64 -3.13
C TYR A 126 3.51 3.23 -2.58
N GLN A 127 3.79 3.13 -1.28
CA GLN A 127 3.84 1.84 -0.58
C GLN A 127 2.85 1.86 0.57
N TRP A 128 1.87 0.98 0.55
CA TRP A 128 0.94 0.85 1.66
C TRP A 128 1.68 0.55 2.97
N THR A 129 1.20 1.17 4.05
CA THR A 129 1.53 0.75 5.41
C THR A 129 0.32 0.09 6.06
N SER A 130 0.54 -0.61 7.16
CA SER A 130 -0.56 -1.20 7.95
C SER A 130 -1.32 -0.16 8.78
N ASN A 131 -0.81 1.06 8.91
CA ASN A 131 -1.44 2.10 9.71
C ASN A 131 -2.77 2.57 9.11
N PRO A 132 -3.88 2.48 9.86
CA PRO A 132 -5.15 3.07 9.48
C PRO A 132 -5.08 4.59 9.57
N GLY A 133 -5.68 5.28 8.60
CA GLY A 133 -5.93 6.72 8.65
C GLY A 133 -7.34 7.04 9.13
N THR A 134 -7.63 8.29 9.38
CA THR A 134 -8.96 8.75 9.80
C THR A 134 -10.02 8.54 8.72
N THR A 135 -9.69 8.70 7.45
CA THR A 135 -10.59 8.53 6.31
C THR A 135 -10.09 7.52 5.28
N GLY A 136 -8.85 7.08 5.37
CA GLY A 136 -8.21 6.16 4.44
C GLY A 136 -7.25 5.22 5.16
N ALA A 137 -6.15 4.89 4.51
CA ALA A 137 -5.01 4.22 5.11
C ALA A 137 -3.74 4.99 4.75
N TYR A 138 -2.73 4.90 5.61
CA TYR A 138 -1.47 5.57 5.36
C TYR A 138 -0.62 4.80 4.36
N TYR A 139 0.14 5.56 3.57
CA TYR A 139 1.17 5.05 2.69
C TYR A 139 2.46 5.86 2.81
N PHE A 140 3.56 5.21 2.55
CA PHE A 140 4.85 5.84 2.36
C PHE A 140 4.90 6.39 0.95
N TYR A 141 5.09 7.71 0.85
CA TYR A 141 5.13 8.47 -0.40
C TYR A 141 6.52 9.02 -0.65
N TYR A 142 6.96 8.93 -1.88
CA TYR A 142 8.23 9.54 -2.30
C TYR A 142 8.18 9.97 -3.77
N ASN A 143 8.93 11.04 -4.05
CA ASN A 143 9.26 11.54 -5.38
C ASN A 143 10.64 12.23 -5.32
N ASN A 144 11.08 12.86 -6.42
CA ASN A 144 12.41 13.50 -6.51
C ASN A 144 12.68 14.59 -5.45
N ALA A 145 11.67 15.11 -4.76
CA ALA A 145 11.80 16.22 -3.82
C ALA A 145 11.37 15.88 -2.39
N ASN A 146 10.44 14.95 -2.24
CA ASN A 146 9.75 14.73 -0.98
C ASN A 146 9.68 13.26 -0.61
N LEU A 147 9.72 13.01 0.68
CA LEU A 147 9.47 11.75 1.33
C LEU A 147 8.51 12.02 2.49
N ASN A 148 7.37 11.34 2.54
CA ASN A 148 6.32 11.64 3.52
C ASN A 148 5.41 10.44 3.76
N PHE A 149 4.56 10.56 4.80
CA PHE A 149 3.43 9.67 5.05
C PHE A 149 2.15 10.46 4.91
N THR A 150 1.22 9.95 4.14
CA THR A 150 -0.08 10.61 3.94
C THR A 150 -1.17 9.57 3.68
N GLY A 151 -2.43 9.99 3.77
CA GLY A 151 -3.58 9.10 3.60
C GLY A 151 -4.02 8.97 2.15
N LEU A 152 -4.44 7.77 1.78
CA LEU A 152 -5.08 7.46 0.50
C LEU A 152 -6.35 6.67 0.76
N ASP A 153 -7.36 6.87 -0.08
CA ASP A 153 -8.60 6.10 -0.03
C ASP A 153 -8.33 4.60 -0.19
N ARG A 154 -8.92 3.76 0.65
CA ARG A 154 -8.66 2.31 0.69
C ARG A 154 -9.12 1.56 -0.55
N ALA A 155 -10.02 2.15 -1.34
CA ALA A 155 -10.41 1.62 -2.63
C ALA A 155 -9.35 1.86 -3.73
N SER A 156 -8.33 2.66 -3.46
CA SER A 156 -7.15 2.79 -4.32
C SER A 156 -6.22 1.59 -4.17
N ALA A 157 -5.36 1.36 -5.15
CA ALA A 157 -4.35 0.31 -5.07
C ALA A 157 -2.94 0.90 -5.19
N ALA A 158 -2.08 0.55 -4.25
CA ALA A 158 -0.68 0.90 -4.23
C ALA A 158 0.16 -0.36 -3.96
N SER A 159 1.46 -0.27 -4.16
CA SER A 159 2.38 -1.36 -3.90
C SER A 159 2.45 -1.70 -2.40
N VAL A 160 2.81 -2.93 -2.10
CA VAL A 160 3.17 -3.39 -0.76
C VAL A 160 4.60 -3.89 -0.79
N ARG A 161 5.40 -3.46 0.18
CA ARG A 161 6.73 -4.00 0.41
C ARG A 161 6.78 -4.64 1.79
N CYS A 162 6.86 -5.95 1.79
CA CYS A 162 6.84 -6.72 3.03
C CYS A 162 8.14 -6.54 3.83
N VAL A 163 8.03 -6.51 5.16
CA VAL A 163 9.16 -6.52 6.09
C VAL A 163 9.16 -7.80 6.91
N LYS A 164 10.34 -8.25 7.32
CA LYS A 164 10.49 -9.44 8.15
C LYS A 164 9.89 -9.19 9.54
N ILE A 165 9.15 -10.16 10.05
CA ILE A 165 8.69 -10.17 11.45
C ILE A 165 9.88 -10.56 12.32
N GLU A 166 10.18 -9.77 13.33
CA GLU A 166 11.20 -10.05 14.34
C GLU A 166 10.70 -11.03 15.41
#